data_d7d4e22a958ad6fdb506e89c715dc668
#
_entry.id   d7d4e22a958ad6fdb506e89c715dc668
#
_cell.length_a   1.000
_cell.length_b   1.000
_cell.length_c   1.000
_cell.angle_alpha   90.00
_cell.angle_beta   90.00
_cell.angle_gamma   90.00
#
_symmetry.space_group_name_H-M   'P 1'
#
loop_
_entity.id
_entity.type
_entity.pdbx_description
1 polymer ?
#
loop_
_entity_poly.entity_id
_entity_poly.type
_entity_poly.pdbx_seq_one_letter_code
_entity_poly.pdbx_strand_id
1 'polypeptide(L)'
;MQVIPHITGEIKSFIYNVGAQSNADIVITEIGGTIGDIESQPFIEAIRQVSMEAGRGNCCFIHVTLVPYISGSCEFKSKPTQHSVKELQGMGITPDIIVARVDAPLPEEIKRKIAMFCNVRPDCVIENRTLPLLYEAPIMLERENLSSIVCRILGLPENKIDLSGWTEMLRRAENCEDTVRIALCGKLSLIHI
;
A
#
# COMPACT_ATOMS: atom_id res chain seq x y z
N MET A 1 3.94 24.37 21.30
CA MET A 1 3.36 23.52 20.23
C MET A 1 3.37 22.08 20.75
N GLN A 2 2.28 21.33 20.55
CA GLN A 2 2.14 19.93 20.97
C GLN A 2 1.95 19.05 19.74
N VAL A 3 2.39 17.79 19.81
CA VAL A 3 2.16 16.85 18.70
C VAL A 3 0.66 16.65 18.50
N ILE A 4 -0.07 16.41 19.59
CA ILE A 4 -1.52 16.37 19.62
C ILE A 4 -1.99 17.60 20.43
N PRO A 5 -2.87 18.46 19.90
CA PRO A 5 -3.58 18.38 18.61
C PRO A 5 -2.93 19.18 17.47
N HIS A 6 -1.83 19.92 17.68
CA HIS A 6 -1.39 20.93 16.71
C HIS A 6 -0.82 20.30 15.43
N ILE A 7 0.16 19.36 15.56
CA ILE A 7 0.77 18.72 14.38
C ILE A 7 -0.21 17.75 13.74
N THR A 8 -0.89 16.92 14.54
CA THR A 8 -1.89 15.99 13.99
C THR A 8 -3.06 16.72 13.34
N GLY A 9 -3.48 17.87 13.89
CA GLY A 9 -4.51 18.72 13.29
C GLY A 9 -4.10 19.25 11.92
N GLU A 10 -2.85 19.70 11.77
CA GLU A 10 -2.33 20.15 10.49
C GLU A 10 -2.27 19.02 9.46
N ILE A 11 -1.75 17.84 9.84
CA ILE A 11 -1.72 16.67 8.96
C ILE A 11 -3.14 16.29 8.50
N LYS A 12 -4.11 16.26 9.41
CA LYS A 12 -5.50 15.98 9.07
C LYS A 12 -6.08 17.01 8.09
N SER A 13 -5.75 18.29 8.29
CA SER A 13 -6.23 19.35 7.39
C SER A 13 -5.72 19.17 5.97
N PHE A 14 -4.47 18.69 5.76
CA PHE A 14 -3.98 18.34 4.43
C PHE A 14 -4.83 17.26 3.78
N ILE A 15 -5.16 16.19 4.50
CA ILE A 15 -5.97 15.07 3.97
C ILE A 15 -7.37 15.58 3.56
N TYR A 16 -8.03 16.31 4.43
CA TYR A 16 -9.37 16.83 4.15
C TYR A 16 -9.39 17.89 3.03
N ASN A 17 -8.38 18.77 3.01
CA ASN A 17 -8.28 19.81 1.99
C ASN A 17 -8.05 19.24 0.58
N VAL A 18 -7.29 18.17 0.44
CA VAL A 18 -7.11 17.50 -0.86
C VAL A 18 -8.46 17.02 -1.39
N GLY A 19 -9.25 16.36 -0.58
CA GLY A 19 -10.60 15.91 -0.96
C GLY A 19 -11.52 17.07 -1.33
N ALA A 20 -11.57 18.10 -0.48
CA ALA A 20 -12.45 19.25 -0.69
C ALA A 20 -12.06 20.08 -1.92
N GLN A 21 -10.78 20.33 -2.15
CA GLN A 21 -10.30 21.14 -3.29
C GLN A 21 -10.42 20.43 -4.63
N SER A 22 -10.23 19.11 -4.64
CA SER A 22 -10.35 18.30 -5.87
C SER A 22 -11.76 17.79 -6.12
N ASN A 23 -12.70 17.97 -5.19
CA ASN A 23 -14.03 17.36 -5.20
C ASN A 23 -13.96 15.85 -5.46
N ALA A 24 -13.00 15.19 -4.82
CA ALA A 24 -12.71 13.78 -5.03
C ALA A 24 -13.64 12.91 -4.16
N ASP A 25 -14.17 11.85 -4.76
CA ASP A 25 -14.96 10.84 -4.04
C ASP A 25 -14.06 9.96 -3.15
N ILE A 26 -12.79 9.81 -3.54
CA ILE A 26 -11.80 8.99 -2.84
C ILE A 26 -10.49 9.76 -2.71
N VAL A 27 -9.94 9.77 -1.50
CA VAL A 27 -8.61 10.34 -1.22
C VAL A 27 -7.68 9.20 -0.82
N ILE A 28 -6.58 9.06 -1.54
CA ILE A 28 -5.53 8.09 -1.22
C ILE A 28 -4.38 8.85 -0.54
N THR A 29 -4.11 8.46 0.70
CA THR A 29 -3.02 9.03 1.49
C THR A 29 -1.94 7.98 1.70
N GLU A 30 -0.71 8.26 1.28
CA GLU A 30 0.44 7.39 1.52
C GLU A 30 1.24 7.93 2.71
N ILE A 31 1.60 7.03 3.61
CA ILE A 31 2.49 7.31 4.74
C ILE A 31 3.79 6.56 4.50
N GLY A 32 4.85 7.31 4.27
CA GLY A 32 6.19 6.76 4.05
C GLY A 32 6.86 6.28 5.33
N GLY A 33 7.92 5.51 5.15
CA GLY A 33 8.72 4.96 6.24
C GLY A 33 8.25 3.61 6.75
N THR A 34 9.03 3.05 7.68
CA THR A 34 8.70 1.77 8.33
C THR A 34 7.82 2.04 9.55
N ILE A 35 6.83 1.18 9.77
CA ILE A 35 6.02 1.25 11.00
C ILE A 35 6.94 1.10 12.22
N GLY A 36 6.80 2.02 13.16
CA GLY A 36 7.66 2.12 14.37
C GLY A 36 8.72 3.23 14.28
N ASP A 37 8.97 3.79 13.10
CA ASP A 37 9.86 4.93 12.96
C ASP A 37 9.29 6.17 13.68
N ILE A 38 10.15 6.87 14.41
CA ILE A 38 9.75 8.03 15.23
C ILE A 38 9.13 9.13 14.36
N GLU A 39 9.66 9.35 13.16
CA GLU A 39 9.21 10.39 12.24
C GLU A 39 7.80 10.13 11.70
N SER A 40 7.38 8.87 11.58
CA SER A 40 6.06 8.50 11.09
C SER A 40 4.96 8.54 12.15
N GLN A 41 5.30 8.54 13.43
CA GLN A 41 4.32 8.46 14.53
C GLN A 41 3.23 9.57 14.50
N PRO A 42 3.54 10.86 14.26
CA PRO A 42 2.50 11.89 14.16
C PRO A 42 1.53 11.67 13.00
N PHE A 43 2.01 11.11 11.88
CA PHE A 43 1.18 10.79 10.72
C PHE A 43 0.27 9.60 11.01
N ILE A 44 0.78 8.55 11.65
CA ILE A 44 0.00 7.38 12.05
C ILE A 44 -1.10 7.79 13.03
N GLU A 45 -0.77 8.63 14.02
CA GLU A 45 -1.77 9.17 14.95
C GLU A 45 -2.81 10.02 14.24
N ALA A 46 -2.40 10.87 13.27
CA ALA A 46 -3.33 11.68 12.51
C ALA A 46 -4.32 10.84 11.68
N ILE A 47 -3.85 9.82 10.96
CA ILE A 47 -4.75 8.95 10.17
C ILE A 47 -5.64 8.08 11.06
N ARG A 48 -5.18 7.69 12.24
CA ARG A 48 -6.02 7.03 13.24
C ARG A 48 -7.19 7.95 13.65
N GLN A 49 -6.91 9.23 13.92
CA GLN A 49 -7.95 10.22 14.22
C GLN A 49 -8.89 10.45 13.05
N VAL A 50 -8.36 10.57 11.81
CA VAL A 50 -9.18 10.69 10.59
C VAL A 50 -10.15 9.52 10.47
N SER A 51 -9.71 8.29 10.72
CA SER A 51 -10.59 7.13 10.63
C SER A 51 -11.72 7.13 11.66
N MET A 52 -11.45 7.66 12.85
CA MET A 52 -12.48 7.81 13.89
C MET A 52 -13.48 8.92 13.53
N GLU A 53 -13.00 10.03 12.98
CA GLU A 53 -13.83 11.17 12.57
C GLU A 53 -14.69 10.83 11.33
N ALA A 54 -14.10 10.16 10.34
CA ALA A 54 -14.82 9.74 9.14
C ALA A 54 -15.84 8.62 9.40
N GLY A 55 -15.61 7.81 10.43
CA GLY A 55 -16.47 6.70 10.81
C GLY A 55 -16.19 5.41 10.03
N ARG A 56 -16.77 4.33 10.55
CA ARG A 56 -16.60 3.00 9.97
C ARG A 56 -17.13 2.93 8.53
N GLY A 57 -16.38 2.26 7.65
CA GLY A 57 -16.72 2.10 6.23
C GLY A 57 -16.32 3.27 5.34
N ASN A 58 -15.78 4.36 5.90
CA ASN A 58 -15.27 5.50 5.13
C ASN A 58 -13.74 5.56 5.09
N CYS A 59 -13.06 4.60 5.69
CA CYS A 59 -11.61 4.44 5.64
C CYS A 59 -11.26 2.99 5.36
N CYS A 60 -10.18 2.78 4.60
CA CYS A 60 -9.58 1.49 4.33
C CYS A 60 -8.07 1.59 4.56
N PHE A 61 -7.54 0.79 5.47
CA PHE A 61 -6.13 0.74 5.77
C PHE A 61 -5.44 -0.39 5.01
N ILE A 62 -4.56 -0.01 4.09
CA ILE A 62 -3.75 -0.92 3.29
C ILE A 62 -2.32 -0.90 3.84
N HIS A 63 -1.88 -2.02 4.40
CA HIS A 63 -0.54 -2.16 4.95
C HIS A 63 0.38 -2.89 3.98
N VAL A 64 1.39 -2.20 3.49
CA VAL A 64 2.40 -2.77 2.58
C VAL A 64 3.55 -3.32 3.42
N THR A 65 3.90 -4.57 3.20
CA THR A 65 4.95 -5.26 3.99
C THR A 65 5.74 -6.24 3.15
N LEU A 66 6.94 -6.57 3.61
CA LEU A 66 7.82 -7.54 2.96
C LEU A 66 7.61 -8.94 3.54
N VAL A 67 7.45 -9.93 2.66
CA VAL A 67 7.47 -11.35 3.01
C VAL A 67 8.72 -11.98 2.36
N PRO A 68 9.86 -12.00 3.07
CA PRO A 68 11.10 -12.46 2.48
C PRO A 68 11.07 -13.96 2.19
N TYR A 69 11.65 -14.34 1.06
CA TYR A 69 11.95 -15.71 0.71
C TYR A 69 13.41 -16.02 1.05
N ILE A 70 13.64 -17.06 1.87
CA ILE A 70 14.98 -17.48 2.24
C ILE A 70 15.40 -18.63 1.35
N SER A 71 16.25 -18.36 0.38
CA SER A 71 16.70 -19.36 -0.61
C SER A 71 17.39 -20.58 0.03
N GLY A 72 18.15 -20.37 1.12
CA GLY A 72 18.84 -21.45 1.79
C GLY A 72 17.93 -22.48 2.47
N SER A 73 16.76 -22.08 2.95
CA SER A 73 15.74 -22.99 3.53
C SER A 73 14.52 -23.19 2.61
N CYS A 74 14.51 -22.56 1.43
CA CYS A 74 13.42 -22.63 0.47
C CYS A 74 12.04 -22.30 1.08
N GLU A 75 11.97 -21.29 1.94
CA GLU A 75 10.75 -20.94 2.66
C GLU A 75 10.48 -19.43 2.73
N PHE A 76 9.19 -19.07 2.77
CA PHE A 76 8.76 -17.70 3.06
C PHE A 76 8.70 -17.45 4.58
N LYS A 77 9.16 -16.29 5.01
CA LYS A 77 9.10 -15.85 6.40
C LYS A 77 7.97 -14.85 6.60
N SER A 78 6.88 -15.27 7.21
CA SER A 78 5.73 -14.41 7.54
C SER A 78 5.91 -13.60 8.84
N LYS A 79 6.92 -13.90 9.67
CA LYS A 79 7.13 -13.21 10.94
C LYS A 79 7.39 -11.71 10.80
N PRO A 80 8.20 -11.21 9.85
CA PRO A 80 8.38 -9.77 9.68
C PRO A 80 7.05 -9.02 9.45
N THR A 81 6.19 -9.56 8.58
CA THR A 81 4.84 -9.04 8.35
C THR A 81 4.00 -9.03 9.64
N GLN A 82 4.00 -10.13 10.40
CA GLN A 82 3.26 -10.22 11.66
C GLN A 82 3.73 -9.18 12.68
N HIS A 83 5.05 -8.95 12.77
CA HIS A 83 5.62 -7.91 13.64
C HIS A 83 5.18 -6.51 13.20
N SER A 84 5.31 -6.21 11.92
CA SER A 84 4.92 -4.91 11.36
C SER A 84 3.44 -4.60 11.61
N VAL A 85 2.56 -5.58 11.39
CA VAL A 85 1.12 -5.42 11.68
C VAL A 85 0.86 -5.25 13.18
N LYS A 86 1.57 -5.99 14.03
CA LYS A 86 1.44 -5.87 15.48
C LYS A 86 1.85 -4.48 15.98
N GLU A 87 2.90 -3.90 15.45
CA GLU A 87 3.29 -2.51 15.74
C GLU A 87 2.20 -1.53 15.34
N LEU A 88 1.64 -1.66 14.13
CA LEU A 88 0.54 -0.82 13.67
C LEU A 88 -0.70 -0.95 14.57
N GLN A 89 -1.04 -2.17 14.97
CA GLN A 89 -2.14 -2.43 15.92
C GLN A 89 -1.87 -1.82 17.29
N GLY A 90 -0.62 -1.84 17.76
CA GLY A 90 -0.20 -1.16 18.98
C GLY A 90 -0.41 0.35 18.94
N MET A 91 -0.39 0.94 17.76
CA MET A 91 -0.72 2.36 17.52
C MET A 91 -2.23 2.61 17.31
N GLY A 92 -3.08 1.59 17.45
CA GLY A 92 -4.52 1.69 17.37
C GLY A 92 -5.11 1.59 15.96
N ILE A 93 -4.35 1.11 14.98
CA ILE A 93 -4.82 0.88 13.61
C ILE A 93 -4.75 -0.61 13.29
N THR A 94 -5.86 -1.17 12.86
CA THR A 94 -5.91 -2.53 12.31
C THR A 94 -6.00 -2.42 10.78
N PRO A 95 -5.08 -3.03 10.02
CA PRO A 95 -5.17 -3.02 8.57
C PRO A 95 -6.38 -3.82 8.08
N ASP A 96 -6.99 -3.36 7.00
CA ASP A 96 -8.06 -4.06 6.30
C ASP A 96 -7.50 -4.97 5.22
N ILE A 97 -6.41 -4.54 4.58
CA ILE A 97 -5.72 -5.23 3.50
C ILE A 97 -4.22 -5.27 3.80
N ILE A 98 -3.59 -6.40 3.50
CA ILE A 98 -2.14 -6.55 3.52
C ILE A 98 -1.65 -6.75 2.11
N VAL A 99 -0.78 -5.86 1.63
CA VAL A 99 -0.08 -6.03 0.37
C VAL A 99 1.30 -6.61 0.66
N ALA A 100 1.47 -7.88 0.36
CA ALA A 100 2.66 -8.65 0.63
C ALA A 100 3.65 -8.54 -0.54
N ARG A 101 4.73 -7.78 -0.37
CA ARG A 101 5.82 -7.71 -1.34
C ARG A 101 6.66 -8.98 -1.27
N VAL A 102 6.82 -9.64 -2.41
CA VAL A 102 7.50 -10.93 -2.53
C VAL A 102 8.34 -11.00 -3.81
N ASP A 103 9.37 -11.82 -3.81
CA ASP A 103 10.20 -12.06 -5.00
C ASP A 103 9.81 -13.33 -5.76
N ALA A 104 8.91 -14.14 -5.20
CA ALA A 104 8.41 -15.37 -5.81
C ALA A 104 6.91 -15.52 -5.49
N PRO A 105 6.18 -16.38 -6.23
CA PRO A 105 4.76 -16.64 -5.97
C PRO A 105 4.51 -17.05 -4.52
N LEU A 106 3.58 -16.37 -3.86
CA LEU A 106 3.25 -16.60 -2.45
C LEU A 106 2.28 -17.78 -2.33
N PRO A 107 2.65 -18.91 -1.68
CA PRO A 107 1.75 -20.04 -1.49
C PRO A 107 0.50 -19.66 -0.70
N GLU A 108 -0.65 -20.23 -1.06
CA GLU A 108 -1.92 -20.01 -0.36
C GLU A 108 -1.88 -20.31 1.14
N GLU A 109 -1.07 -21.29 1.54
CA GLU A 109 -0.84 -21.60 2.95
C GLU A 109 -0.22 -20.41 3.70
N ILE A 110 0.73 -19.73 3.07
CA ILE A 110 1.39 -18.54 3.65
C ILE A 110 0.42 -17.35 3.67
N LYS A 111 -0.38 -17.14 2.61
CA LYS A 111 -1.44 -16.12 2.60
C LYS A 111 -2.41 -16.35 3.77
N ARG A 112 -2.91 -17.57 3.96
CA ARG A 112 -3.80 -17.91 5.09
C ARG A 112 -3.15 -17.71 6.44
N LYS A 113 -1.87 -18.07 6.57
CA LYS A 113 -1.12 -17.86 7.80
C LYS A 113 -0.98 -16.38 8.12
N ILE A 114 -0.63 -15.54 7.13
CA ILE A 114 -0.56 -14.08 7.31
C ILE A 114 -1.95 -13.56 7.72
N ALA A 115 -2.99 -13.93 7.00
CA ALA A 115 -4.36 -13.51 7.29
C ALA A 115 -4.77 -13.81 8.74
N MET A 116 -4.51 -15.03 9.19
CA MET A 116 -4.83 -15.47 10.56
C MET A 116 -4.09 -14.66 11.63
N PHE A 117 -2.78 -14.46 11.46
CA PHE A 117 -1.97 -13.76 12.46
C PHE A 117 -2.16 -12.23 12.43
N CYS A 118 -2.55 -11.70 11.28
CA CYS A 118 -2.75 -10.26 11.11
C CYS A 118 -4.22 -9.83 11.25
N ASN A 119 -5.11 -10.79 11.53
CA ASN A 119 -6.54 -10.56 11.74
C ASN A 119 -7.23 -9.89 10.55
N VAL A 120 -6.87 -10.31 9.33
CA VAL A 120 -7.54 -9.92 8.08
C VAL A 120 -8.16 -11.14 7.41
N ARG A 121 -9.09 -10.91 6.47
CA ARG A 121 -9.64 -12.00 5.67
C ARG A 121 -8.57 -12.57 4.73
N PRO A 122 -8.59 -13.89 4.41
CA PRO A 122 -7.61 -14.48 3.50
C PRO A 122 -7.56 -13.82 2.13
N ASP A 123 -8.70 -13.38 1.60
CA ASP A 123 -8.81 -12.65 0.34
C ASP A 123 -8.27 -11.20 0.40
N CYS A 124 -7.99 -10.68 1.59
CA CYS A 124 -7.38 -9.38 1.82
C CYS A 124 -5.84 -9.43 1.94
N VAL A 125 -5.21 -10.58 1.71
CA VAL A 125 -3.75 -10.70 1.59
C VAL A 125 -3.39 -10.74 0.11
N ILE A 126 -2.97 -9.60 -0.39
CA ILE A 126 -2.69 -9.35 -1.81
C ILE A 126 -1.21 -9.60 -2.09
N GLU A 127 -0.94 -10.42 -3.08
CA GLU A 127 0.43 -10.65 -3.55
C GLU A 127 0.90 -9.47 -4.42
N ASN A 128 2.07 -8.95 -4.10
CA ASN A 128 2.76 -7.94 -4.90
C ASN A 128 4.18 -8.43 -5.22
N ARG A 129 4.33 -9.11 -6.35
CA ARG A 129 5.61 -9.62 -6.79
C ARG A 129 6.50 -8.54 -7.40
N THR A 130 7.81 -8.74 -7.26
CA THR A 130 8.80 -8.00 -8.05
C THR A 130 8.54 -8.25 -9.54
N LEU A 131 8.40 -7.17 -10.30
CA LEU A 131 8.06 -7.19 -11.72
C LEU A 131 9.24 -6.70 -12.55
N PRO A 132 9.49 -7.27 -13.73
CA PRO A 132 10.50 -6.78 -14.67
C PRO A 132 10.22 -5.34 -15.10
N LEU A 133 8.96 -5.03 -15.34
CA LEU A 133 8.48 -3.69 -15.67
C LEU A 133 7.47 -3.23 -14.60
N LEU A 134 7.85 -2.21 -13.84
CA LEU A 134 7.03 -1.70 -12.73
C LEU A 134 5.60 -1.32 -13.15
N TYR A 135 5.43 -0.86 -14.38
CA TYR A 135 4.12 -0.47 -14.93
C TYR A 135 3.14 -1.64 -15.11
N GLU A 136 3.57 -2.89 -14.93
CA GLU A 136 2.65 -4.05 -14.87
C GLU A 136 1.90 -4.14 -13.53
N ALA A 137 2.34 -3.41 -12.49
CA ALA A 137 1.78 -3.50 -11.15
C ALA A 137 0.26 -3.30 -11.08
N PRO A 138 -0.38 -2.34 -11.77
CA PRO A 138 -1.83 -2.21 -11.75
C PRO A 138 -2.57 -3.45 -12.25
N ILE A 139 -2.06 -4.09 -13.30
CA ILE A 139 -2.66 -5.33 -13.84
C ILE A 139 -2.47 -6.49 -12.86
N MET A 140 -1.30 -6.58 -12.23
CA MET A 140 -1.03 -7.62 -11.23
C MET A 140 -1.95 -7.45 -10.00
N LEU A 141 -2.09 -6.24 -9.47
CA LEU A 141 -2.95 -5.95 -8.33
C LEU A 141 -4.43 -6.19 -8.64
N GLU A 142 -4.85 -5.90 -9.88
CA GLU A 142 -6.22 -6.19 -10.31
C GLU A 142 -6.49 -7.70 -10.45
N ARG A 143 -5.52 -8.49 -10.87
CA ARG A 143 -5.62 -9.97 -10.87
C ARG A 143 -5.82 -10.54 -9.46
N GLU A 144 -5.32 -9.86 -8.44
CA GLU A 144 -5.55 -10.16 -7.02
C GLU A 144 -6.87 -9.55 -6.49
N ASN A 145 -7.68 -8.93 -7.36
CA ASN A 145 -8.97 -8.28 -7.05
C ASN A 145 -8.87 -7.14 -6.02
N LEU A 146 -7.75 -6.42 -5.96
CA LEU A 146 -7.53 -5.37 -4.98
C LEU A 146 -8.64 -4.30 -5.02
N SER A 147 -9.03 -3.85 -6.20
CA SER A 147 -10.07 -2.83 -6.37
C SER A 147 -11.43 -3.27 -5.87
N SER A 148 -11.88 -4.47 -6.20
CA SER A 148 -13.14 -5.05 -5.71
C SER A 148 -13.13 -5.21 -4.18
N ILE A 149 -11.98 -5.58 -3.61
CA ILE A 149 -11.82 -5.70 -2.16
C ILE A 149 -11.94 -4.32 -1.48
N VAL A 150 -11.28 -3.29 -2.04
CA VAL A 150 -11.38 -1.91 -1.53
C VAL A 150 -12.82 -1.40 -1.64
N CYS A 151 -13.48 -1.57 -2.78
CA CYS A 151 -14.88 -1.18 -2.96
C CYS A 151 -15.79 -1.85 -1.94
N ARG A 152 -15.62 -3.14 -1.72
CA ARG A 152 -16.37 -3.90 -0.71
C ARG A 152 -16.16 -3.36 0.71
N ILE A 153 -14.93 -3.02 1.09
CA ILE A 153 -14.60 -2.48 2.44
C ILE A 153 -15.22 -1.10 2.63
N LEU A 154 -15.19 -0.27 1.59
CA LEU A 154 -15.72 1.10 1.62
C LEU A 154 -17.23 1.17 1.28
N GLY A 155 -17.88 0.04 1.02
CA GLY A 155 -19.30 0.03 0.62
C GLY A 155 -19.59 0.74 -0.71
N LEU A 156 -18.58 0.81 -1.58
CA LEU A 156 -18.70 1.42 -2.91
C LEU A 156 -19.21 0.40 -3.93
N PRO A 157 -19.91 0.85 -4.99
CA PRO A 157 -20.32 -0.04 -6.05
C PRO A 157 -19.12 -0.61 -6.80
N GLU A 158 -19.15 -1.90 -7.08
CA GLU A 158 -18.16 -2.53 -7.94
C GLU A 158 -18.49 -2.22 -9.41
N ASN A 159 -17.54 -1.63 -10.11
CA ASN A 159 -17.62 -1.38 -11.54
C ASN A 159 -16.59 -2.25 -12.28
N LYS A 160 -16.93 -2.64 -13.50
CA LYS A 160 -15.96 -3.32 -14.36
C LYS A 160 -14.82 -2.36 -14.67
N ILE A 161 -13.61 -2.78 -14.30
CA ILE A 161 -12.40 -2.00 -14.53
C ILE A 161 -11.96 -2.18 -16.00
N ASP A 162 -11.71 -1.08 -16.67
CA ASP A 162 -11.11 -1.07 -18.00
C ASP A 162 -9.63 -0.70 -17.92
N LEU A 163 -8.76 -1.69 -18.11
CA LEU A 163 -7.31 -1.53 -18.20
C LEU A 163 -6.78 -1.63 -19.63
N SER A 164 -7.64 -1.52 -20.65
CA SER A 164 -7.25 -1.66 -22.06
C SER A 164 -6.19 -0.64 -22.46
N GLY A 165 -6.33 0.63 -22.08
CA GLY A 165 -5.35 1.67 -22.33
C GLY A 165 -4.00 1.41 -21.66
N TRP A 166 -4.04 0.86 -20.44
CA TRP A 166 -2.83 0.48 -19.69
C TRP A 166 -2.12 -0.72 -20.33
N THR A 167 -2.87 -1.72 -20.73
CA THR A 167 -2.36 -2.91 -21.43
C THR A 167 -1.71 -2.53 -22.77
N GLU A 168 -2.33 -1.61 -23.51
CA GLU A 168 -1.77 -1.11 -24.77
C GLU A 168 -0.47 -0.33 -24.55
N MET A 169 -0.38 0.48 -23.49
CA MET A 169 0.86 1.16 -23.09
C MET A 169 1.98 0.15 -22.82
N LEU A 170 1.71 -0.92 -22.07
CA LEU A 170 2.68 -1.99 -21.77
C LEU A 170 3.14 -2.68 -23.05
N ARG A 171 2.21 -3.05 -23.92
CA ARG A 171 2.53 -3.66 -25.22
C ARG A 171 3.46 -2.78 -26.05
N ARG A 172 3.25 -1.46 -26.04
CA ARG A 172 4.13 -0.51 -26.73
C ARG A 172 5.50 -0.42 -26.06
N ALA A 173 5.56 -0.43 -24.73
CA ALA A 173 6.83 -0.39 -24.00
C ALA A 173 7.70 -1.64 -24.25
N GLU A 174 7.07 -2.83 -24.34
CA GLU A 174 7.76 -4.08 -24.65
C GLU A 174 8.31 -4.13 -26.08
N ASN A 175 7.69 -3.42 -27.01
CA ASN A 175 8.07 -3.41 -28.43
C ASN A 175 8.81 -2.12 -28.86
N CYS A 176 9.39 -1.37 -27.91
CA CYS A 176 10.22 -0.20 -28.22
C CYS A 176 11.55 -0.63 -28.82
N GLU A 177 11.85 -0.13 -30.03
CA GLU A 177 13.11 -0.34 -30.73
C GLU A 177 14.05 0.87 -30.61
N ASP A 178 13.49 2.06 -30.37
CA ASP A 178 14.25 3.30 -30.30
C ASP A 178 14.85 3.54 -28.91
N THR A 179 16.01 4.22 -28.91
CA THR A 179 16.72 4.59 -27.68
C THR A 179 16.73 6.11 -27.53
N VAL A 180 16.34 6.62 -26.37
CA VAL A 180 16.50 8.02 -26.00
C VAL A 180 17.59 8.17 -24.93
N ARG A 181 18.36 9.26 -24.99
CA ARG A 181 19.34 9.59 -23.96
C ARG A 181 18.78 10.69 -23.07
N ILE A 182 18.73 10.41 -21.78
CA ILE A 182 18.29 11.37 -20.76
C ILE A 182 19.50 11.66 -19.87
N ALA A 183 19.80 12.95 -19.67
CA ALA A 183 20.79 13.37 -18.70
C ALA A 183 20.11 13.68 -17.36
N LEU A 184 20.49 12.98 -16.31
CA LEU A 184 20.06 13.26 -14.95
C LEU A 184 21.09 14.18 -14.30
N CYS A 185 20.71 15.45 -14.08
CA CYS A 185 21.54 16.44 -13.41
C CYS A 185 21.07 16.59 -11.96
N GLY A 186 21.92 16.29 -11.00
CA GLY A 186 21.62 16.43 -9.58
C GLY A 186 22.68 17.24 -8.85
N LYS A 187 22.28 17.86 -7.76
CA LYS A 187 23.18 18.61 -6.87
C LYS A 187 23.90 17.71 -5.86
N LEU A 188 23.27 16.61 -5.46
CA LEU A 188 23.78 15.65 -4.48
C LEU A 188 24.02 14.30 -5.14
N SER A 189 24.95 13.52 -4.56
CA SER A 189 25.24 12.17 -5.02
C SER A 189 24.03 11.27 -4.76
N LEU A 190 23.55 10.58 -5.81
CA LEU A 190 22.49 9.56 -5.68
C LEU A 190 22.99 8.25 -5.07
N ILE A 191 24.32 8.12 -4.81
CA ILE A 191 24.92 6.92 -4.22
C ILE A 191 24.68 6.83 -2.72
N HIS A 192 24.22 7.93 -2.09
CA HIS A 192 24.04 8.04 -0.65
C HIS A 192 22.58 8.31 -0.23
N ILE A 193 21.63 7.99 -1.09
CA ILE A 193 20.20 8.01 -0.77
C ILE A 193 19.71 6.58 -0.68
#